data_0ca2b0bbbc887e01fe6b69de353d982a
#
_entry.id   0ca2b0bbbc887e01fe6b69de353d982a
#
_cell.length_a   1.000
_cell.length_b   1.000
_cell.length_c   1.000
_cell.angle_alpha   90.00
_cell.angle_beta   90.00
_cell.angle_gamma   90.00
#
_symmetry.space_group_name_H-M   'P 1'
#
loop_
_entity.id
_entity.type
_entity.pdbx_description
1 polymer ?
#
loop_
_entity_poly.entity_id
_entity_poly.type
_entity_poly.pdbx_seq_one_letter_code
_entity_poly.pdbx_strand_id
1 'polypeptide(L)'
;MKEILDRILTEEEEGGEIFRFNDLVFRLAGRAEGKIPHIHFNNRANTRFGAIRLDINSYFPHGGKYTDKLNKKENILFNTFMTKKLFESIAETWNKQHPDGLKLNQNLKPNYSVIIMPNTVKGR
;
A
#
# COMPACT_ATOMS: atom_id res chain seq x y z
N MET A 1 -3.35 -8.64 14.98
CA MET A 1 -3.45 -7.23 14.57
C MET A 1 -2.52 -6.32 15.33
N LYS A 2 -2.51 -6.47 16.65
CA LYS A 2 -1.64 -5.64 17.47
C LYS A 2 -0.16 -5.79 17.09
N GLU A 3 0.27 -7.00 16.80
CA GLU A 3 1.67 -7.24 16.40
C GLU A 3 2.02 -6.51 15.11
N ILE A 4 1.08 -6.49 14.17
CA ILE A 4 1.33 -5.82 12.89
C ILE A 4 1.40 -4.32 13.12
N LEU A 5 0.50 -3.77 13.92
CA LEU A 5 0.51 -2.35 14.22
C LEU A 5 1.79 -1.93 14.92
N ASP A 6 2.24 -2.72 15.90
CA ASP A 6 3.48 -2.41 16.60
C ASP A 6 4.68 -2.41 15.64
N ARG A 7 4.71 -3.38 14.73
CA ARG A 7 5.80 -3.46 13.74
C ARG A 7 5.81 -2.25 12.83
N ILE A 8 4.63 -1.83 12.36
CA ILE A 8 4.53 -0.67 11.48
C ILE A 8 5.02 0.58 12.21
N LEU A 9 4.65 0.74 13.46
CA LEU A 9 5.04 1.91 14.24
C LEU A 9 6.54 1.96 14.50
N THR A 10 7.19 0.81 14.73
CA THR A 10 8.62 0.80 14.99
C THR A 10 9.45 1.01 13.73
N GLU A 11 8.88 0.73 12.57
CA GLU A 11 9.60 0.88 11.31
C GLU A 11 9.06 2.08 10.51
N GLU A 12 8.51 3.07 11.19
CA GLU A 12 7.75 4.14 10.53
C GLU A 12 8.55 4.94 9.52
N GLU A 13 9.86 5.08 9.71
CA GLU A 13 10.67 5.88 8.77
C GLU A 13 10.90 5.15 7.45
N GLU A 14 10.94 3.84 7.48
CA GLU A 14 11.18 3.03 6.29
C GLU A 14 9.90 2.37 5.78
N GLY A 15 8.84 2.46 6.57
CA GLY A 15 7.63 1.75 6.25
C GLY A 15 7.65 0.32 6.80
N GLY A 16 6.62 -0.08 7.51
CA GLY A 16 6.53 -1.40 8.10
C GLY A 16 5.94 -2.41 7.14
N GLU A 17 6.42 -3.64 7.24
CA GLU A 17 5.87 -4.74 6.47
C GLU A 17 4.47 -5.06 6.98
N ILE A 18 3.50 -5.17 6.06
CA ILE A 18 2.12 -5.48 6.43
C ILE A 18 1.76 -6.93 6.16
N PHE A 19 2.22 -7.49 5.05
CA PHE A 19 2.10 -8.92 4.79
C PHE A 19 2.99 -9.28 3.60
N ARG A 20 3.10 -10.58 3.37
CA ARG A 20 3.80 -11.10 2.22
C ARG A 20 3.11 -12.36 1.73
N PHE A 21 3.19 -12.60 0.44
CA PHE A 21 2.75 -13.86 -0.15
C PHE A 21 3.60 -14.14 -1.38
N ASN A 22 3.76 -15.42 -1.65
CA ASN A 22 4.70 -15.89 -2.68
C ASN A 22 6.06 -15.28 -2.39
N ASP A 23 6.67 -14.57 -3.32
CA ASP A 23 7.93 -13.88 -3.08
C ASP A 23 7.78 -12.37 -2.99
N LEU A 24 6.56 -11.89 -2.82
CA LEU A 24 6.26 -10.46 -2.73
C LEU A 24 6.14 -10.02 -1.28
N VAL A 25 6.73 -8.88 -0.98
CA VAL A 25 6.67 -8.25 0.34
C VAL A 25 5.97 -6.89 0.18
N PHE A 26 4.99 -6.64 1.03
CA PHE A 26 4.20 -5.41 0.98
C PHE A 26 4.47 -4.60 2.24
N ARG A 27 4.80 -3.31 2.06
CA ARG A 27 5.16 -2.42 3.16
C ARG A 27 4.35 -1.13 3.08
N LEU A 28 3.91 -0.65 4.22
CA LEU A 28 3.26 0.66 4.26
C LEU A 28 4.32 1.72 3.97
N ALA A 29 3.97 2.71 3.15
CA ALA A 29 4.87 3.83 2.89
C ALA A 29 5.23 4.53 4.20
N GLY A 30 6.49 4.87 4.35
CA GLY A 30 6.98 5.47 5.58
C GLY A 30 6.60 6.93 5.72
N ARG A 31 6.99 7.48 6.86
CA ARG A 31 6.63 8.86 7.21
C ARG A 31 7.09 9.87 6.18
N ALA A 32 8.22 9.64 5.55
CA ALA A 32 8.80 10.58 4.60
C ALA A 32 8.30 10.39 3.17
N GLU A 33 7.38 9.46 2.94
CA GLU A 33 6.99 9.05 1.59
C GLU A 33 5.90 9.90 0.96
N GLY A 34 5.59 11.05 1.52
CA GLY A 34 4.64 11.96 0.91
C GLY A 34 3.28 11.94 1.58
N LYS A 35 2.27 12.43 0.88
CA LYS A 35 0.97 12.70 1.49
C LYS A 35 -0.15 11.79 1.00
N ILE A 36 0.11 10.95 0.01
CA ILE A 36 -0.89 10.04 -0.53
C ILE A 36 -0.69 8.66 0.07
N PRO A 37 -1.70 8.11 0.75
CA PRO A 37 -1.52 6.81 1.40
C PRO A 37 -1.31 5.71 0.37
N HIS A 38 -0.20 5.01 0.50
CA HIS A 38 0.13 3.93 -0.43
C HIS A 38 1.02 2.91 0.23
N ILE A 39 1.11 1.75 -0.39
CA ILE A 39 2.06 0.72 0.01
C ILE A 39 3.04 0.51 -1.13
N HIS A 40 4.22 0.04 -0.78
CA HIS A 40 5.20 -0.42 -1.76
C HIS A 40 5.25 -1.94 -1.75
N PHE A 41 5.53 -2.53 -2.90
CA PHE A 41 5.84 -3.96 -2.94
C PHE A 41 7.09 -4.20 -3.74
N ASN A 42 7.79 -5.25 -3.39
CA ASN A 42 8.91 -5.74 -4.18
C ASN A 42 8.98 -7.26 -4.02
N ASN A 43 9.61 -7.90 -4.99
CA ASN A 43 9.83 -9.33 -4.90
C ASN A 43 11.17 -9.60 -4.22
N ARG A 44 11.38 -10.85 -3.82
CA ARG A 44 12.59 -11.22 -3.11
C ARG A 44 13.86 -10.97 -3.93
N ALA A 45 13.77 -11.15 -5.24
CA ALA A 45 14.93 -10.94 -6.12
C ALA A 45 15.20 -9.48 -6.42
N ASN A 46 14.34 -8.57 -5.95
CA ASN A 46 14.46 -7.12 -6.19
C ASN A 46 14.46 -6.78 -7.67
N THR A 47 13.62 -7.46 -8.44
CA THR A 47 13.44 -7.20 -9.86
C THR A 47 12.07 -6.64 -10.18
N ARG A 48 11.16 -6.63 -9.20
CA ARG A 48 9.82 -6.07 -9.36
C ARG A 48 9.58 -5.08 -8.23
N PHE A 49 9.12 -3.89 -8.60
CA PHE A 49 8.81 -2.83 -7.63
C PHE A 49 7.55 -2.13 -8.06
N GLY A 50 6.60 -1.99 -7.15
CA GLY A 50 5.38 -1.27 -7.45
C GLY A 50 4.83 -0.58 -6.23
N ALA A 51 3.82 0.23 -6.44
CA ALA A 51 3.12 0.92 -5.36
C ALA A 51 1.64 0.94 -5.67
N ILE A 52 0.84 0.82 -4.62
CA ILE A 52 -0.62 0.75 -4.72
C ILE A 52 -1.20 1.75 -3.75
N ARG A 53 -2.11 2.60 -4.23
CA ARG A 53 -2.82 3.51 -3.35
C ARG A 53 -3.74 2.72 -2.43
N LEU A 54 -3.93 3.25 -1.24
CA LEU A 54 -4.79 2.59 -0.26
C LEU A 54 -6.17 3.20 -0.19
N ASP A 55 -6.30 4.45 -0.62
CA ASP A 55 -7.60 5.14 -0.58
C ASP A 55 -8.49 4.77 -1.77
N ILE A 56 -7.88 4.29 -2.84
CA ILE A 56 -8.60 3.80 -4.02
C ILE A 56 -7.87 2.57 -4.54
N ASN A 57 -8.50 1.83 -5.44
CA ASN A 57 -7.90 0.62 -6.00
C ASN A 57 -7.08 1.00 -7.25
N SER A 58 -6.02 1.73 -7.05
CA SER A 58 -5.20 2.23 -8.15
C SER A 58 -3.72 2.03 -7.86
N TYR A 59 -2.95 1.72 -8.89
CA TYR A 59 -1.50 1.76 -8.77
C TYR A 59 -1.06 3.21 -8.56
N PHE A 60 0.12 3.35 -8.00
CA PHE A 60 0.69 4.66 -7.71
C PHE A 60 2.13 4.69 -8.21
N PRO A 61 2.34 4.69 -9.55
CA PRO A 61 3.71 4.69 -10.08
C PRO A 61 4.39 6.00 -9.70
N HIS A 62 5.58 5.86 -9.14
CA HIS A 62 6.32 7.06 -8.76
C HIS A 62 7.79 6.73 -8.67
N GLY A 63 8.62 7.80 -8.73
CA GLY A 63 10.05 7.68 -8.57
C GLY A 63 10.76 6.91 -9.65
N GLY A 64 10.10 6.60 -10.75
CA GLY A 64 10.69 5.84 -11.84
C GLY A 64 10.99 4.39 -11.51
N LYS A 65 10.91 4.00 -10.26
CA LYS A 65 11.23 2.66 -9.80
C LYS A 65 9.97 1.84 -9.53
N TYR A 66 8.95 2.45 -8.94
CA TYR A 66 7.76 1.74 -8.49
C TYR A 66 6.72 1.76 -9.59
N THR A 67 6.99 1.05 -10.68
CA THR A 67 6.14 1.08 -11.87
C THR A 67 5.54 -0.27 -12.24
N ASP A 68 5.90 -1.33 -11.55
CA ASP A 68 5.41 -2.67 -11.88
C ASP A 68 4.01 -2.89 -11.34
N LYS A 69 3.33 -3.85 -11.95
CA LYS A 69 1.96 -4.21 -11.60
C LYS A 69 1.91 -5.62 -11.06
N LEU A 70 0.86 -5.94 -10.38
CA LEU A 70 0.53 -7.30 -9.98
C LEU A 70 -0.25 -7.96 -11.10
N ASN A 71 -0.13 -9.28 -11.23
CA ASN A 71 -0.99 -9.99 -12.14
C ASN A 71 -2.36 -10.21 -11.49
N LYS A 72 -3.29 -10.81 -12.26
CA LYS A 72 -4.67 -10.96 -11.81
C LYS A 72 -4.78 -11.78 -10.52
N LYS A 73 -4.04 -12.89 -10.44
CA LYS A 73 -4.05 -13.72 -9.24
C LYS A 73 -3.48 -12.99 -8.04
N GLU A 74 -2.41 -12.22 -8.27
CA GLU A 74 -1.79 -11.45 -7.21
C GLU A 74 -2.72 -10.35 -6.68
N ASN A 75 -3.47 -9.71 -7.57
CA ASN A 75 -4.48 -8.73 -7.13
C ASN A 75 -5.49 -9.37 -6.19
N ILE A 76 -5.96 -10.55 -6.55
CA ILE A 76 -6.95 -11.27 -5.73
C ILE A 76 -6.34 -11.62 -4.37
N LEU A 77 -5.10 -12.11 -4.35
CA LEU A 77 -4.42 -12.43 -3.11
C LEU A 77 -4.20 -11.19 -2.26
N PHE A 78 -3.79 -10.09 -2.89
CA PHE A 78 -3.59 -8.84 -2.17
C PHE A 78 -4.90 -8.42 -1.48
N ASN A 79 -6.00 -8.48 -2.19
CA ASN A 79 -7.30 -8.12 -1.61
C ASN A 79 -7.67 -9.05 -0.47
N THR A 80 -7.38 -10.33 -0.61
CA THR A 80 -7.68 -11.33 0.42
C THR A 80 -6.86 -11.08 1.68
N PHE A 81 -5.56 -10.78 1.52
CA PHE A 81 -4.68 -10.52 2.65
C PHE A 81 -5.00 -9.18 3.32
N MET A 82 -5.47 -8.21 2.53
CA MET A 82 -5.88 -6.91 3.06
C MET A 82 -7.29 -7.03 3.63
N THR A 83 -7.40 -7.63 4.80
CA THR A 83 -8.69 -7.77 5.47
C THR A 83 -9.17 -6.41 5.94
N LYS A 84 -10.47 -6.31 6.20
CA LYS A 84 -11.03 -5.07 6.73
C LYS A 84 -10.34 -4.66 8.03
N LYS A 85 -10.07 -5.63 8.90
CA LYS A 85 -9.46 -5.35 10.18
C LYS A 85 -8.03 -4.84 10.03
N LEU A 86 -7.28 -5.44 9.11
CA LEU A 86 -5.93 -4.97 8.82
C LEU A 86 -5.98 -3.57 8.24
N PHE A 87 -6.91 -3.33 7.32
CA PHE A 87 -7.04 -2.01 6.72
C PHE A 87 -7.34 -0.94 7.78
N GLU A 88 -8.19 -1.25 8.75
CA GLU A 88 -8.48 -0.32 9.85
C GLU A 88 -7.22 0.04 10.61
N SER A 89 -6.40 -0.95 10.91
CA SER A 89 -5.13 -0.71 11.62
C SER A 89 -4.16 0.11 10.81
N ILE A 90 -4.09 -0.18 9.51
CA ILE A 90 -3.22 0.58 8.59
C ILE A 90 -3.68 2.03 8.50
N ALA A 91 -4.99 2.23 8.38
CA ALA A 91 -5.54 3.58 8.30
C ALA A 91 -5.22 4.39 9.54
N GLU A 92 -5.35 3.78 10.70
CA GLU A 92 -5.02 4.46 11.95
C GLU A 92 -3.54 4.85 11.99
N THR A 93 -2.67 3.93 11.61
CA THR A 93 -1.23 4.17 11.59
C THR A 93 -0.87 5.27 10.61
N TRP A 94 -1.39 5.16 9.38
CA TRP A 94 -1.12 6.17 8.36
C TRP A 94 -1.55 7.55 8.82
N ASN A 95 -2.78 7.66 9.31
CA ASN A 95 -3.32 8.96 9.72
C ASN A 95 -2.50 9.60 10.83
N LYS A 96 -1.97 8.79 11.74
CA LYS A 96 -1.12 9.27 12.82
C LYS A 96 0.23 9.76 12.30
N GLN A 97 0.81 9.02 11.37
CA GLN A 97 2.14 9.34 10.87
C GLN A 97 2.13 10.47 9.85
N HIS A 98 0.96 10.78 9.29
CA HIS A 98 0.86 11.78 8.22
C HIS A 98 -0.25 12.77 8.56
N PRO A 99 -0.05 13.61 9.58
CA PRO A 99 -1.11 14.54 10.00
C PRO A 99 -1.50 15.52 8.90
N ASP A 100 -0.57 15.84 8.00
CA ASP A 100 -0.84 16.74 6.88
C ASP A 100 -1.17 15.99 5.59
N GLY A 101 -1.23 14.67 5.66
CA GLY A 101 -1.50 13.85 4.48
C GLY A 101 -2.98 13.64 4.24
N LEU A 102 -3.29 13.03 3.11
CA LEU A 102 -4.63 12.59 2.81
C LEU A 102 -5.02 11.50 3.80
N LYS A 103 -6.15 11.67 4.46
CA LYS A 103 -6.59 10.72 5.48
C LYS A 103 -7.23 9.50 4.86
N LEU A 104 -7.00 8.35 5.48
CA LEU A 104 -7.70 7.13 5.10
C LEU A 104 -8.94 6.98 5.98
N ASN A 105 -10.06 6.68 5.35
CA ASN A 105 -11.28 6.38 6.07
C ASN A 105 -11.30 4.88 6.37
N GLN A 106 -11.13 4.53 7.64
CA GLN A 106 -11.00 3.12 8.05
C GLN A 106 -12.25 2.30 7.74
N ASN A 107 -13.37 2.96 7.46
CA ASN A 107 -14.62 2.26 7.14
C ASN A 107 -14.84 2.08 5.64
N LEU A 108 -13.94 2.57 4.81
CA LEU A 108 -14.10 2.54 3.35
C LEU A 108 -12.91 1.85 2.68
N LYS A 109 -12.74 0.57 3.01
CA LYS A 109 -11.69 -0.22 2.37
C LYS A 109 -12.06 -0.47 0.90
N PRO A 110 -11.20 -0.08 -0.05
CA PRO A 110 -11.46 -0.40 -1.46
C PRO A 110 -11.38 -1.89 -1.73
N ASN A 111 -11.95 -2.29 -2.85
CA ASN A 111 -11.81 -3.66 -3.34
C ASN A 111 -10.57 -3.71 -4.23
N TYR A 112 -9.51 -4.33 -3.74
CA TYR A 112 -8.24 -4.41 -4.46
C TYR A 112 -8.13 -5.61 -5.37
N SER A 113 -9.19 -6.40 -5.52
CA SER A 113 -9.12 -7.56 -6.41
C SER A 113 -8.96 -7.13 -7.87
N VAL A 114 -9.31 -5.89 -8.17
CA VAL A 114 -9.00 -5.24 -9.44
C VAL A 114 -8.31 -3.92 -9.11
N ILE A 115 -7.06 -3.77 -9.56
CA ILE A 115 -6.29 -2.55 -9.33
C ILE A 115 -6.01 -1.93 -10.69
N ILE A 116 -6.37 -0.68 -10.86
CA ILE A 116 -6.29 -0.01 -12.15
C ILE A 116 -5.13 0.96 -12.21
N MET A 117 -4.67 1.26 -13.41
CA MET A 117 -3.68 2.30 -13.59
C MET A 117 -4.35 3.66 -13.42
N PRO A 118 -3.65 4.62 -12.84
CA PRO A 118 -4.23 5.95 -12.73
C PRO A 118 -4.46 6.53 -14.11
N ASN A 119 -5.52 7.35 -14.21
CA ASN A 119 -5.80 8.04 -15.46
C ASN A 119 -4.86 9.22 -15.58
N THR A 120 -3.84 9.09 -16.41
CA THR A 120 -2.86 10.16 -16.57
C THR A 120 -3.12 10.98 -17.81
N VAL A 121 -4.18 10.61 -18.49
CA VAL A 121 -4.43 11.27 -19.73
C VAL A 121 -4.82 12.67 -19.55
N LYS A 122 -5.10 12.87 -19.07
CA LYS A 122 -5.46 14.06 -19.21
C LYS A 122 -4.70 14.93 -19.65
N GLY A 123 -4.42 14.54 -19.94
CA GLY A 123 -3.62 15.25 -20.39
C GLY A 123 -3.95 16.20 -20.83
N ARG A 124 -4.26 15.92 -20.51
CA ARG A 124 -4.39 16.44 -20.63
C ARG A 124 -4.18 17.10 -20.61
#